data_7d6474524eeecb5743c72a084c5c1136
#
_entry.id   7d6474524eeecb5743c72a084c5c1136
#
_cell.length_a   1.000
_cell.length_b   1.000
_cell.length_c   1.000
_cell.angle_alpha   90.00
_cell.angle_beta   90.00
_cell.angle_gamma   90.00
#
_symmetry.space_group_name_H-M   'P 1'
#
loop_
_entity.id
_entity.type
_entity.pdbx_description
1 polymer ?
#
loop_
_entity_poly.entity_id
_entity_poly.type
_entity_poly.pdbx_seq_one_letter_code
_entity_poly.pdbx_strand_id
1 'polypeptide(L)'
;FVDALAESVGPEGRWLHLGLTSSDVLDTGLALQLVASADQLLARLDDLSQVLTRLALEHRHTLMIGRSHGVHAEPITFGLKLLIWIDEVRRQRRRLCDAQATVSVGKFSGSVGTHAHVPPLVEEWACAELGLTAAPVTNQIVQRDRHAHFMTTLAGIASSLDKFATEIRSLQRTEIREAEEPFEEGRHGSSSMPHKRNPSRCERVSGLARLVRSNAQAALENVALWHAEGQGGVVVEVLVGDPAEH
;
A
#
# COMPACT_ATOMS: atom_id res chain seq x y z
N PHE A 1 3.82 29.61 0.61
CA PHE A 1 2.64 28.84 0.20
C PHE A 1 1.34 29.55 0.56
N VAL A 2 1.10 29.90 1.86
CA VAL A 2 -0.12 30.59 2.31
C VAL A 2 -0.30 31.93 1.58
N ASP A 3 0.74 32.72 1.47
CA ASP A 3 0.70 34.03 0.77
C ASP A 3 0.32 33.88 -0.71
N ALA A 4 0.89 32.87 -1.41
CA ALA A 4 0.56 32.62 -2.80
C ALA A 4 -0.91 32.14 -2.98
N LEU A 5 -1.45 31.37 -2.03
CA LEU A 5 -2.88 31.04 -2.03
C LEU A 5 -3.75 32.26 -1.73
N ALA A 6 -3.35 33.10 -0.77
CA ALA A 6 -4.09 34.31 -0.41
C ALA A 6 -4.22 35.26 -1.60
N GLU A 7 -3.18 35.44 -2.42
CA GLU A 7 -3.20 36.22 -3.65
C GLU A 7 -4.26 35.74 -4.65
N SER A 8 -4.46 34.38 -4.76
CA SER A 8 -5.44 33.82 -5.69
C SER A 8 -6.87 33.89 -5.18
N VAL A 9 -7.07 33.89 -3.85
CA VAL A 9 -8.40 33.91 -3.20
C VAL A 9 -8.95 35.34 -2.98
N GLY A 10 -8.06 36.33 -2.98
CA GLY A 10 -8.43 37.74 -2.76
C GLY A 10 -8.73 38.06 -1.28
N PRO A 11 -9.73 38.90 -0.95
CA PRO A 11 -9.96 39.37 0.42
C PRO A 11 -10.18 38.29 1.46
N GLU A 12 -10.70 37.16 1.06
CA GLU A 12 -10.93 36.01 1.94
C GLU A 12 -9.64 35.26 2.29
N GLY A 13 -8.54 35.53 1.60
CA GLY A 13 -7.19 35.01 1.88
C GLY A 13 -6.73 35.24 3.32
N ARG A 14 -7.26 36.27 4.00
CA ARG A 14 -7.01 36.57 5.42
C ARG A 14 -7.42 35.45 6.38
N TRP A 15 -8.29 34.57 5.97
CA TRP A 15 -8.77 33.42 6.79
C TRP A 15 -7.94 32.15 6.58
N LEU A 16 -7.11 32.13 5.53
CA LEU A 16 -6.25 30.98 5.28
C LEU A 16 -5.28 30.78 6.45
N HIS A 17 -5.18 29.56 6.92
CA HIS A 17 -4.31 29.16 8.03
C HIS A 17 -4.64 29.82 9.39
N LEU A 18 -5.77 30.50 9.54
CA LEU A 18 -6.16 31.12 10.80
C LEU A 18 -6.32 30.08 11.92
N GLY A 19 -5.51 30.19 12.96
CA GLY A 19 -5.55 29.29 14.12
C GLY A 19 -5.00 27.90 13.89
N LEU A 20 -4.52 27.60 12.69
CA LEU A 20 -3.97 26.30 12.31
C LEU A 20 -2.46 26.22 12.57
N THR A 21 -1.96 24.99 12.69
CA THR A 21 -0.54 24.67 12.58
C THR A 21 -0.25 23.96 11.26
N SER A 22 1.01 23.88 10.84
CA SER A 22 1.41 23.20 9.60
C SER A 22 0.88 21.77 9.52
N SER A 23 0.91 21.03 10.63
CA SER A 23 0.45 19.63 10.67
C SER A 23 -1.08 19.47 10.54
N ASP A 24 -1.87 20.50 10.82
CA ASP A 24 -3.31 20.48 10.51
C ASP A 24 -3.55 20.32 9.01
N VAL A 25 -2.70 20.96 8.20
CA VAL A 25 -2.78 20.88 6.74
C VAL A 25 -2.03 19.66 6.21
N LEU A 26 -0.80 19.44 6.66
CA LEU A 26 0.08 18.37 6.13
C LEU A 26 -0.46 16.97 6.47
N ASP A 27 -0.82 16.73 7.72
CA ASP A 27 -1.29 15.40 8.12
C ASP A 27 -2.67 15.08 7.54
N THR A 28 -3.56 16.08 7.47
CA THR A 28 -4.86 15.92 6.83
C THR A 28 -4.73 15.71 5.30
N GLY A 29 -3.83 16.46 4.65
CA GLY A 29 -3.51 16.25 3.24
C GLY A 29 -2.89 14.87 2.97
N LEU A 30 -2.00 14.41 3.86
CA LEU A 30 -1.45 13.06 3.79
C LEU A 30 -2.54 11.98 3.95
N ALA A 31 -3.48 12.16 4.88
CA ALA A 31 -4.59 11.24 5.05
C ALA A 31 -5.41 11.07 3.76
N LEU A 32 -5.70 12.17 3.04
CA LEU A 32 -6.38 12.13 1.75
C LEU A 32 -5.60 11.32 0.71
N GLN A 33 -4.28 11.52 0.64
CA GLN A 33 -3.41 10.78 -0.28
C GLN A 33 -3.36 9.28 0.06
N LEU A 34 -3.28 8.93 1.35
CA LEU A 34 -3.26 7.54 1.79
C LEU A 34 -4.60 6.83 1.51
N VAL A 35 -5.73 7.52 1.73
CA VAL A 35 -7.06 6.99 1.40
C VAL A 35 -7.18 6.74 -0.10
N ALA A 36 -6.84 7.72 -0.94
CA ALA A 36 -6.88 7.58 -2.39
C ALA A 36 -5.94 6.46 -2.90
N SER A 37 -4.76 6.34 -2.30
CA SER A 37 -3.81 5.25 -2.62
C SER A 37 -4.36 3.88 -2.21
N ALA A 38 -5.02 3.79 -1.05
CA ALA A 38 -5.65 2.56 -0.60
C ALA A 38 -6.79 2.12 -1.54
N ASP A 39 -7.61 3.06 -2.03
CA ASP A 39 -8.68 2.75 -2.99
C ASP A 39 -8.12 2.12 -4.27
N GLN A 40 -7.03 2.67 -4.81
CA GLN A 40 -6.36 2.10 -5.98
C GLN A 40 -5.81 0.70 -5.69
N LEU A 41 -5.17 0.50 -4.54
CA LEU A 41 -4.63 -0.81 -4.14
C LEU A 41 -5.74 -1.84 -3.90
N LEU A 42 -6.86 -1.46 -3.30
CA LEU A 42 -8.04 -2.32 -3.13
C LEU A 42 -8.59 -2.79 -4.48
N ALA A 43 -8.71 -1.87 -5.45
CA ALA A 43 -9.12 -2.22 -6.79
C ALA A 43 -8.16 -3.24 -7.44
N ARG A 44 -6.83 -3.05 -7.29
CA ARG A 44 -5.82 -4.00 -7.80
C ARG A 44 -5.84 -5.36 -7.10
N LEU A 45 -6.14 -5.40 -5.80
CA LEU A 45 -6.33 -6.67 -5.09
C LEU A 45 -7.60 -7.40 -5.55
N ASP A 46 -8.66 -6.66 -5.88
CA ASP A 46 -9.88 -7.21 -6.47
C ASP A 46 -9.61 -7.77 -7.87
N ASP A 47 -8.88 -7.06 -8.74
CA ASP A 47 -8.43 -7.53 -10.05
C ASP A 47 -7.62 -8.84 -9.91
N LEU A 48 -6.64 -8.85 -9.00
CA LEU A 48 -5.82 -10.03 -8.73
C LEU A 48 -6.67 -11.22 -8.27
N SER A 49 -7.62 -10.97 -7.36
CA SER A 49 -8.54 -12.02 -6.86
C SER A 49 -9.39 -12.59 -7.98
N GLN A 50 -9.88 -11.78 -8.91
CA GLN A 50 -10.64 -12.22 -10.09
C GLN A 50 -9.80 -13.08 -11.02
N VAL A 51 -8.58 -12.65 -11.35
CA VAL A 51 -7.65 -13.41 -12.21
C VAL A 51 -7.31 -14.76 -11.57
N LEU A 52 -6.94 -14.77 -10.28
CA LEU A 52 -6.65 -16.00 -9.57
C LEU A 52 -7.85 -16.94 -9.52
N THR A 53 -9.07 -16.41 -9.33
CA THR A 53 -10.30 -17.22 -9.31
C THR A 53 -10.57 -17.84 -10.67
N ARG A 54 -10.44 -17.07 -11.75
CA ARG A 54 -10.58 -17.59 -13.11
C ARG A 54 -9.59 -18.72 -13.39
N LEU A 55 -8.31 -18.51 -13.09
CA LEU A 55 -7.26 -19.51 -13.29
C LEU A 55 -7.47 -20.73 -12.39
N ALA A 56 -7.93 -20.56 -11.13
CA ALA A 56 -8.20 -21.68 -10.24
C ALA A 56 -9.33 -22.59 -10.78
N LEU A 57 -10.37 -22.00 -11.37
CA LEU A 57 -11.46 -22.74 -12.01
C LEU A 57 -11.02 -23.43 -13.31
N GLU A 58 -10.23 -22.75 -14.14
CA GLU A 58 -9.67 -23.29 -15.38
C GLU A 58 -8.78 -24.51 -15.08
N HIS A 59 -7.93 -24.39 -14.05
CA HIS A 59 -6.97 -25.43 -13.66
C HIS A 59 -7.43 -26.33 -12.51
N ARG A 60 -8.73 -26.41 -12.22
CA ARG A 60 -9.26 -27.25 -11.11
C ARG A 60 -8.96 -28.72 -11.24
N HIS A 61 -8.69 -29.21 -12.47
CA HIS A 61 -8.34 -30.60 -12.78
C HIS A 61 -6.92 -30.78 -13.31
N THR A 62 -6.14 -29.71 -13.43
CA THR A 62 -4.74 -29.78 -13.87
C THR A 62 -3.90 -30.34 -12.74
N LEU A 63 -3.47 -31.59 -12.93
CA LEU A 63 -2.66 -32.31 -11.94
C LEU A 63 -1.26 -31.72 -11.84
N MET A 64 -0.75 -31.62 -10.64
CA MET A 64 0.63 -31.32 -10.32
C MET A 64 1.04 -32.06 -9.06
N ILE A 65 2.34 -32.15 -8.79
CA ILE A 65 2.83 -32.76 -7.57
C ILE A 65 2.77 -31.78 -6.39
N GLY A 66 2.18 -32.20 -5.28
CA GLY A 66 2.36 -31.52 -4.00
C GLY A 66 3.78 -31.71 -3.48
N ARG A 67 4.36 -30.67 -2.86
CA ARG A 67 5.69 -30.73 -2.27
C ARG A 67 5.65 -30.21 -0.83
N SER A 68 6.30 -30.94 0.07
CA SER A 68 6.67 -30.46 1.39
C SER A 68 8.18 -30.63 1.56
N HIS A 69 8.84 -29.64 2.15
CA HIS A 69 10.31 -29.61 2.27
C HIS A 69 11.08 -29.73 0.93
N GLY A 70 10.44 -29.37 -0.19
CA GLY A 70 10.99 -29.57 -1.53
C GLY A 70 10.91 -31.00 -2.09
N VAL A 71 10.35 -31.93 -1.31
CA VAL A 71 10.20 -33.35 -1.66
C VAL A 71 8.77 -33.62 -2.18
N HIS A 72 8.64 -34.53 -3.13
CA HIS A 72 7.34 -34.94 -3.67
C HIS A 72 6.48 -35.58 -2.57
N ALA A 73 5.24 -35.14 -2.49
CA ALA A 73 4.19 -35.66 -1.63
C ALA A 73 3.01 -36.13 -2.50
N GLU A 74 1.78 -36.02 -2.01
CA GLU A 74 0.59 -36.41 -2.74
C GLU A 74 0.33 -35.51 -3.95
N PRO A 75 -0.31 -36.03 -5.01
CA PRO A 75 -0.81 -35.21 -6.12
C PRO A 75 -1.84 -34.19 -5.65
N ILE A 76 -1.75 -32.99 -6.19
CA ILE A 76 -2.70 -31.90 -6.01
C ILE A 76 -3.14 -31.38 -7.37
N THR A 77 -3.95 -30.32 -7.39
CA THR A 77 -4.22 -29.57 -8.62
C THR A 77 -3.63 -28.17 -8.55
N PHE A 78 -3.31 -27.60 -9.70
CA PHE A 78 -2.88 -26.21 -9.79
C PHE A 78 -3.98 -25.27 -9.29
N GLY A 79 -5.25 -25.60 -9.56
CA GLY A 79 -6.39 -24.85 -9.03
C GLY A 79 -6.44 -24.81 -7.50
N LEU A 80 -6.11 -25.90 -6.80
CA LEU A 80 -6.00 -25.92 -5.34
C LEU A 80 -4.87 -25.01 -4.83
N LYS A 81 -3.72 -25.00 -5.49
CA LYS A 81 -2.62 -24.09 -5.17
C LYS A 81 -3.06 -22.64 -5.27
N LEU A 82 -3.76 -22.26 -6.33
CA LEU A 82 -4.27 -20.91 -6.53
C LEU A 82 -5.38 -20.54 -5.53
N LEU A 83 -6.20 -21.49 -5.12
CA LEU A 83 -7.25 -21.26 -4.11
C LEU A 83 -6.67 -20.79 -2.77
N ILE A 84 -5.51 -21.32 -2.37
CA ILE A 84 -4.78 -20.87 -1.17
C ILE A 84 -4.38 -19.39 -1.31
N TRP A 85 -3.92 -18.98 -2.50
CA TRP A 85 -3.56 -17.58 -2.76
C TRP A 85 -4.77 -16.65 -2.77
N ILE A 86 -5.89 -17.09 -3.33
CA ILE A 86 -7.17 -16.34 -3.32
C ILE A 86 -7.59 -16.03 -1.88
N ASP A 87 -7.58 -17.03 -1.00
CA ASP A 87 -7.96 -16.85 0.40
C ASP A 87 -6.99 -15.90 1.14
N GLU A 88 -5.70 -15.94 0.82
CA GLU A 88 -4.70 -15.02 1.34
C GLU A 88 -4.93 -13.57 0.83
N VAL A 89 -5.18 -13.37 -0.46
CA VAL A 89 -5.50 -12.05 -1.03
C VAL A 89 -6.75 -11.46 -0.38
N ARG A 90 -7.78 -12.28 -0.12
CA ARG A 90 -8.99 -11.84 0.61
C ARG A 90 -8.69 -11.36 2.04
N ARG A 91 -7.76 -12.00 2.74
CA ARG A 91 -7.30 -11.53 4.06
C ARG A 91 -6.51 -10.24 3.96
N GLN A 92 -5.63 -10.10 2.96
CA GLN A 92 -4.86 -8.87 2.74
C GLN A 92 -5.79 -7.69 2.39
N ARG A 93 -6.80 -7.93 1.57
CA ARG A 93 -7.80 -6.91 1.25
C ARG A 93 -8.51 -6.39 2.50
N ARG A 94 -8.95 -7.28 3.40
CA ARG A 94 -9.59 -6.85 4.68
C ARG A 94 -8.64 -6.00 5.52
N ARG A 95 -7.38 -6.44 5.68
CA ARG A 95 -6.37 -5.66 6.40
C ARG A 95 -6.16 -4.27 5.80
N LEU A 96 -6.18 -4.17 4.48
CA LEU A 96 -6.05 -2.87 3.82
C LEU A 96 -7.26 -1.97 4.05
N CYS A 97 -8.49 -2.50 4.06
CA CYS A 97 -9.68 -1.74 4.44
C CYS A 97 -9.57 -1.22 5.89
N ASP A 98 -9.13 -2.06 6.82
CA ASP A 98 -8.96 -1.68 8.22
C ASP A 98 -7.86 -0.62 8.37
N ALA A 99 -6.75 -0.75 7.64
CA ALA A 99 -5.67 0.22 7.64
C ALA A 99 -6.09 1.55 7.00
N GLN A 100 -6.86 1.53 5.92
CA GLN A 100 -7.45 2.71 5.30
C GLN A 100 -8.35 3.46 6.29
N ALA A 101 -9.25 2.76 6.97
CA ALA A 101 -10.09 3.36 7.99
C ALA A 101 -9.28 3.99 9.13
N THR A 102 -8.17 3.37 9.51
CA THR A 102 -7.27 3.87 10.55
C THR A 102 -6.58 5.18 10.16
N VAL A 103 -6.21 5.37 8.90
CA VAL A 103 -5.56 6.61 8.40
C VAL A 103 -6.56 7.63 7.88
N SER A 104 -7.85 7.31 7.76
CA SER A 104 -8.90 8.20 7.27
C SER A 104 -9.33 9.21 8.33
N VAL A 105 -8.37 9.91 8.92
CA VAL A 105 -8.61 10.93 9.94
C VAL A 105 -7.92 12.24 9.59
N GLY A 106 -8.62 13.35 9.84
CA GLY A 106 -8.06 14.68 9.75
C GLY A 106 -7.94 15.35 11.12
N LYS A 107 -7.22 16.45 11.17
CA LYS A 107 -7.04 17.24 12.38
C LYS A 107 -6.98 18.73 12.04
N PHE A 108 -7.67 19.55 12.85
CA PHE A 108 -7.66 21.03 12.81
C PHE A 108 -7.65 21.58 14.24
N SER A 109 -6.94 20.92 15.15
CA SER A 109 -6.93 21.21 16.60
C SER A 109 -5.82 22.18 17.03
N GLY A 110 -5.02 22.70 16.07
CA GLY A 110 -3.95 23.67 16.32
C GLY A 110 -2.66 23.03 16.84
N SER A 111 -1.75 23.89 17.34
CA SER A 111 -0.35 23.54 17.63
C SER A 111 -0.13 22.47 18.70
N VAL A 112 -1.08 22.26 19.60
CA VAL A 112 -0.96 21.28 20.70
C VAL A 112 -2.23 20.47 20.91
N GLY A 113 -3.18 20.54 19.96
CA GLY A 113 -4.40 19.73 20.00
C GLY A 113 -5.48 20.23 20.97
N THR A 114 -5.41 21.49 21.40
CA THR A 114 -6.31 22.04 22.43
C THR A 114 -7.46 22.87 21.88
N HIS A 115 -7.56 23.04 20.55
CA HIS A 115 -8.57 23.88 19.90
C HIS A 115 -8.59 25.35 20.42
N ALA A 116 -7.42 25.89 20.82
CA ALA A 116 -7.32 27.22 21.40
C ALA A 116 -7.86 28.32 20.47
N HIS A 117 -7.77 28.16 19.17
CA HIS A 117 -8.17 29.16 18.17
C HIS A 117 -9.23 28.69 17.18
N VAL A 118 -9.42 27.37 17.04
CA VAL A 118 -10.38 26.76 16.11
C VAL A 118 -11.32 25.87 16.92
N PRO A 119 -12.63 26.16 16.99
CA PRO A 119 -13.58 25.33 17.70
C PRO A 119 -13.65 23.90 17.15
N PRO A 120 -13.87 22.86 17.97
CA PRO A 120 -13.99 21.46 17.53
C PRO A 120 -15.01 21.25 16.40
N LEU A 121 -16.11 22.03 16.39
CA LEU A 121 -17.12 21.98 15.34
C LEU A 121 -16.57 22.29 13.95
N VAL A 122 -15.57 23.17 13.86
CA VAL A 122 -14.90 23.51 12.56
C VAL A 122 -14.06 22.32 12.09
N GLU A 123 -13.38 21.63 13.00
CA GLU A 123 -12.65 20.40 12.69
C GLU A 123 -13.61 19.32 12.17
N GLU A 124 -14.73 19.08 12.84
CA GLU A 124 -15.74 18.11 12.42
C GLU A 124 -16.27 18.44 11.02
N TRP A 125 -16.61 19.69 10.74
CA TRP A 125 -17.11 20.11 9.42
C TRP A 125 -16.05 19.98 8.33
N ALA A 126 -14.83 20.44 8.58
CA ALA A 126 -13.75 20.37 7.61
C ALA A 126 -13.40 18.89 7.27
N CYS A 127 -13.31 18.04 8.28
CA CYS A 127 -13.09 16.62 8.06
C CYS A 127 -14.25 15.96 7.27
N ALA A 128 -15.50 16.28 7.60
CA ALA A 128 -16.66 15.75 6.90
C ALA A 128 -16.69 16.17 5.41
N GLU A 129 -16.38 17.43 5.10
CA GLU A 129 -16.28 17.93 3.71
C GLU A 129 -15.15 17.23 2.93
N LEU A 130 -14.08 16.82 3.62
CA LEU A 130 -12.96 16.08 3.03
C LEU A 130 -13.19 14.56 2.96
N GLY A 131 -14.33 14.06 3.47
CA GLY A 131 -14.61 12.62 3.55
C GLY A 131 -13.75 11.91 4.60
N LEU A 132 -13.22 12.63 5.58
CA LEU A 132 -12.44 12.14 6.70
C LEU A 132 -13.24 12.18 8.00
N THR A 133 -12.75 11.52 9.04
CA THR A 133 -13.25 11.66 10.40
C THR A 133 -12.29 12.52 11.21
N ALA A 134 -12.80 13.41 12.06
CA ALA A 134 -11.94 14.14 13.00
C ALA A 134 -11.24 13.16 13.95
N ALA A 135 -9.94 13.29 14.14
CA ALA A 135 -9.19 12.46 15.06
C ALA A 135 -9.65 12.76 16.50
N PRO A 136 -10.07 11.77 17.30
CA PRO A 136 -10.69 12.01 18.60
C PRO A 136 -9.81 12.79 19.59
N VAL A 137 -8.50 12.56 19.53
CA VAL A 137 -7.49 13.24 20.35
C VAL A 137 -6.19 13.32 19.55
N THR A 138 -5.61 14.51 19.52
CA THR A 138 -4.32 14.75 18.86
C THR A 138 -3.47 15.67 19.75
N ASN A 139 -2.19 15.76 19.43
CA ASN A 139 -1.33 16.87 19.86
C ASN A 139 -1.07 17.77 18.63
N GLN A 140 0.15 18.16 18.36
CA GLN A 140 0.47 18.90 17.15
C GLN A 140 0.24 18.10 15.87
N ILE A 141 0.36 16.77 15.92
CA ILE A 141 0.29 15.86 14.77
C ILE A 141 -0.79 14.78 14.97
N VAL A 142 -1.19 14.14 13.89
CA VAL A 142 -1.88 12.85 13.93
C VAL A 142 -0.88 11.77 14.37
N GLN A 143 -1.29 10.89 15.29
CA GLN A 143 -0.38 9.89 15.87
C GLN A 143 0.14 8.90 14.81
N ARG A 144 1.44 8.62 14.85
CA ARG A 144 2.17 7.88 13.80
C ARG A 144 1.97 6.37 13.83
N ASP A 145 1.42 5.80 14.89
CA ASP A 145 0.97 4.40 14.93
C ASP A 145 -0.05 4.08 13.82
N ARG A 146 -0.91 5.03 13.44
CA ARG A 146 -1.84 4.91 12.31
C ARG A 146 -1.11 4.71 10.98
N HIS A 147 -0.07 5.51 10.74
CA HIS A 147 0.77 5.40 9.55
C HIS A 147 1.59 4.11 9.57
N ALA A 148 2.13 3.71 10.74
CA ALA A 148 2.84 2.46 10.92
C ALA A 148 1.93 1.25 10.63
N HIS A 149 0.67 1.28 11.09
CA HIS A 149 -0.33 0.26 10.75
C HIS A 149 -0.56 0.17 9.23
N PHE A 150 -0.73 1.29 8.56
CA PHE A 150 -0.90 1.33 7.10
C PHE A 150 0.32 0.73 6.38
N MET A 151 1.52 1.20 6.70
CA MET A 151 2.77 0.76 6.07
C MET A 151 3.08 -0.72 6.34
N THR A 152 2.84 -1.23 7.55
CA THR A 152 3.02 -2.65 7.88
C THR A 152 1.99 -3.53 7.16
N THR A 153 0.79 -3.02 6.94
CA THR A 153 -0.22 -3.70 6.10
C THR A 153 0.27 -3.81 4.65
N LEU A 154 0.82 -2.75 4.07
CA LEU A 154 1.43 -2.79 2.73
C LEU A 154 2.59 -3.79 2.67
N ALA A 155 3.44 -3.84 3.70
CA ALA A 155 4.52 -4.82 3.79
C ALA A 155 3.98 -6.27 3.85
N GLY A 156 2.87 -6.51 4.52
CA GLY A 156 2.16 -7.79 4.53
C GLY A 156 1.65 -8.20 3.16
N ILE A 157 1.03 -7.27 2.42
CA ILE A 157 0.58 -7.48 1.04
C ILE A 157 1.78 -7.80 0.13
N ALA A 158 2.83 -6.98 0.20
CA ALA A 158 4.04 -7.18 -0.59
C ALA A 158 4.71 -8.53 -0.30
N SER A 159 4.67 -9.00 0.94
CA SER A 159 5.19 -10.31 1.34
C SER A 159 4.37 -11.47 0.75
N SER A 160 3.05 -11.33 0.65
CA SER A 160 2.20 -12.30 -0.03
C SER A 160 2.52 -12.36 -1.53
N LEU A 161 2.67 -11.21 -2.18
CA LEU A 161 3.03 -11.14 -3.60
C LEU A 161 4.42 -11.72 -3.87
N ASP A 162 5.40 -11.45 -3.00
CA ASP A 162 6.75 -12.04 -3.07
C ASP A 162 6.71 -13.58 -2.93
N LYS A 163 5.88 -14.11 -2.03
CA LYS A 163 5.65 -15.55 -1.89
C LYS A 163 5.10 -16.15 -3.18
N PHE A 164 4.09 -15.53 -3.80
CA PHE A 164 3.51 -16.01 -5.05
C PHE A 164 4.53 -15.98 -6.19
N ALA A 165 5.26 -14.88 -6.31
CA ALA A 165 6.32 -14.72 -7.28
C ALA A 165 7.45 -15.74 -7.10
N THR A 166 7.84 -16.01 -5.86
CA THR A 166 8.86 -17.02 -5.53
C THR A 166 8.41 -18.41 -5.91
N GLU A 167 7.14 -18.76 -5.66
CA GLU A 167 6.58 -20.05 -6.06
C GLU A 167 6.56 -20.21 -7.59
N ILE A 168 6.10 -19.21 -8.34
CA ILE A 168 6.13 -19.25 -9.81
C ILE A 168 7.57 -19.43 -10.32
N ARG A 169 8.53 -18.68 -9.78
CA ARG A 169 9.96 -18.83 -10.11
C ARG A 169 10.48 -20.23 -9.82
N SER A 170 10.02 -20.84 -8.72
CA SER A 170 10.39 -22.21 -8.37
C SER A 170 9.80 -23.22 -9.34
N LEU A 171 8.53 -23.07 -9.73
CA LEU A 171 7.86 -23.93 -10.71
C LEU A 171 8.43 -23.80 -12.14
N GLN A 172 9.02 -22.64 -12.48
CA GLN A 172 9.64 -22.37 -13.78
C GLN A 172 11.05 -22.95 -13.91
N ARG A 173 11.66 -23.45 -12.85
CA ARG A 173 13.00 -24.07 -12.92
C ARG A 173 13.07 -25.14 -14.00
N THR A 174 14.24 -25.25 -14.64
CA THR A 174 14.49 -26.22 -15.72
C THR A 174 14.16 -27.65 -15.32
N GLU A 175 14.39 -28.02 -14.06
CA GLU A 175 14.17 -29.35 -13.50
C GLU A 175 12.69 -29.60 -13.14
N ILE A 176 11.84 -28.56 -13.06
CA ILE A 176 10.44 -28.63 -12.62
C ILE A 176 9.49 -28.38 -13.79
N ARG A 177 9.50 -27.19 -14.39
CA ARG A 177 8.69 -26.78 -15.56
C ARG A 177 7.18 -27.05 -15.42
N GLU A 178 6.64 -26.83 -14.25
CA GLU A 178 5.19 -27.00 -13.99
C GLU A 178 4.40 -25.70 -14.28
N ALA A 179 5.03 -24.53 -14.22
CA ALA A 179 4.45 -23.24 -14.61
C ALA A 179 5.55 -22.31 -15.12
N GLU A 180 5.21 -21.39 -16.01
CA GLU A 180 6.12 -20.36 -16.50
C GLU A 180 5.39 -19.03 -16.70
N GLU A 181 6.13 -17.91 -16.66
CA GLU A 181 5.59 -16.61 -17.06
C GLU A 181 5.26 -16.60 -18.56
N PRO A 182 4.18 -15.89 -18.96
CA PRO A 182 3.88 -15.73 -20.38
C PRO A 182 5.04 -15.00 -21.09
N PHE A 183 5.46 -15.55 -22.21
CA PHE A 183 6.52 -14.99 -23.03
C PHE A 183 5.91 -14.30 -24.26
N GLU A 184 6.14 -13.01 -24.40
CA GLU A 184 5.65 -12.23 -25.52
C GLU A 184 6.43 -12.60 -26.80
N GLU A 185 5.72 -12.91 -27.89
CA GLU A 185 6.34 -13.14 -29.19
C GLU A 185 7.15 -11.90 -29.63
N GLY A 186 8.39 -12.11 -30.07
CA GLY A 186 9.30 -11.03 -30.47
C GLY A 186 10.19 -10.47 -29.35
N ARG A 187 9.98 -10.87 -28.09
CA ARG A 187 10.86 -10.50 -27.00
C ARG A 187 12.06 -11.44 -26.91
N HIS A 188 13.28 -10.90 -26.96
CA HIS A 188 14.49 -11.69 -26.73
C HIS A 188 14.59 -12.09 -25.24
N GLY A 189 14.73 -13.38 -24.96
CA GLY A 189 14.78 -13.90 -23.60
C GLY A 189 16.04 -13.50 -22.81
N SER A 190 17.17 -13.41 -23.52
CA SER A 190 18.47 -13.02 -22.96
C SER A 190 19.34 -12.44 -24.09
N SER A 191 20.26 -11.55 -23.78
CA SER A 191 21.21 -10.98 -24.76
C SER A 191 22.12 -12.03 -25.40
N SER A 192 22.45 -13.11 -24.68
CA SER A 192 23.35 -14.19 -25.16
C SER A 192 22.64 -15.49 -25.53
N MET A 193 21.42 -15.72 -25.00
CA MET A 193 20.66 -16.96 -25.21
C MET A 193 19.19 -16.64 -25.49
N PRO A 194 18.78 -16.47 -26.77
CA PRO A 194 17.43 -16.06 -27.15
C PRO A 194 16.31 -16.98 -26.65
N HIS A 195 16.63 -18.29 -26.48
CA HIS A 195 15.69 -19.30 -26.00
C HIS A 195 15.50 -19.30 -24.48
N LYS A 196 16.32 -18.57 -23.71
CA LYS A 196 16.27 -18.53 -22.26
C LYS A 196 15.12 -17.64 -21.78
N ARG A 197 14.11 -18.24 -21.16
CA ARG A 197 12.95 -17.55 -20.60
C ARG A 197 13.18 -17.32 -19.11
N ASN A 198 13.44 -16.08 -18.74
CA ASN A 198 13.65 -15.70 -17.33
C ASN A 198 12.33 -15.26 -16.70
N PRO A 199 12.06 -15.59 -15.42
CA PRO A 199 10.89 -15.13 -14.67
C PRO A 199 11.09 -13.68 -14.19
N SER A 200 11.32 -12.75 -15.13
CA SER A 200 11.78 -11.39 -14.83
C SER A 200 10.71 -10.51 -14.18
N ARG A 201 9.42 -10.80 -14.42
CA ARG A 201 8.31 -10.11 -13.75
C ARG A 201 8.26 -10.53 -12.28
N CYS A 202 8.34 -11.82 -12.00
CA CYS A 202 8.39 -12.34 -10.62
C CYS A 202 9.65 -11.88 -9.88
N GLU A 203 10.80 -11.79 -10.55
CA GLU A 203 12.03 -11.23 -9.95
C GLU A 203 11.85 -9.76 -9.56
N ARG A 204 11.19 -8.97 -10.41
CA ARG A 204 10.87 -7.57 -10.11
C ARG A 204 9.93 -7.45 -8.92
N VAL A 205 8.86 -8.27 -8.86
CA VAL A 205 7.95 -8.31 -7.70
C VAL A 205 8.72 -8.59 -6.41
N SER A 206 9.60 -9.60 -6.41
CA SER A 206 10.43 -9.92 -5.24
C SER A 206 11.38 -8.77 -4.85
N GLY A 207 11.94 -8.06 -5.82
CA GLY A 207 12.79 -6.89 -5.58
C GLY A 207 12.02 -5.74 -4.94
N LEU A 208 10.86 -5.37 -5.51
CA LEU A 208 10.01 -4.29 -5.00
C LEU A 208 9.44 -4.59 -3.62
N ALA A 209 9.09 -5.84 -3.35
CA ALA A 209 8.58 -6.25 -2.03
C ALA A 209 9.60 -5.99 -0.91
N ARG A 210 10.90 -6.06 -1.19
CA ARG A 210 11.95 -5.71 -0.22
C ARG A 210 11.92 -4.23 0.14
N LEU A 211 11.73 -3.34 -0.86
CA LEU A 211 11.60 -1.90 -0.62
C LEU A 211 10.40 -1.58 0.25
N VAL A 212 9.24 -2.17 -0.05
CA VAL A 212 8.02 -1.94 0.73
C VAL A 212 8.21 -2.39 2.19
N ARG A 213 8.82 -3.55 2.42
CA ARG A 213 9.13 -4.03 3.78
C ARG A 213 10.13 -3.12 4.51
N SER A 214 11.15 -2.62 3.82
CA SER A 214 12.14 -1.69 4.40
C SER A 214 11.49 -0.38 4.82
N ASN A 215 10.58 0.16 4.01
CA ASN A 215 9.86 1.39 4.33
C ASN A 215 8.90 1.24 5.52
N ALA A 216 8.32 0.05 5.71
CA ALA A 216 7.48 -0.24 6.88
C ALA A 216 8.29 -0.19 8.18
N GLN A 217 9.57 -0.59 8.17
CA GLN A 217 10.44 -0.45 9.33
C GLN A 217 10.63 1.02 9.71
N ALA A 218 10.88 1.89 8.75
CA ALA A 218 11.00 3.33 9.01
C ALA A 218 9.69 3.92 9.60
N ALA A 219 8.54 3.45 9.13
CA ALA A 219 7.25 3.89 9.68
C ALA A 219 7.05 3.45 11.15
N LEU A 220 7.54 2.28 11.53
CA LEU A 220 7.53 1.81 12.93
C LEU A 220 8.44 2.68 13.83
N GLU A 221 9.63 3.03 13.35
CA GLU A 221 10.54 3.92 14.09
C GLU A 221 9.95 5.32 14.32
N ASN A 222 9.10 5.80 13.40
CA ASN A 222 8.42 7.09 13.53
C ASN A 222 7.32 7.13 14.61
N VAL A 223 6.92 6.00 15.19
CA VAL A 223 5.93 5.96 16.28
C VAL A 223 6.50 6.59 17.54
N ALA A 224 7.79 6.41 17.81
CA ALA A 224 8.50 7.01 18.93
C ALA A 224 8.88 8.47 18.58
N LEU A 225 7.94 9.38 18.73
CA LEU A 225 8.12 10.80 18.43
C LEU A 225 9.14 11.44 19.37
N TRP A 226 10.13 12.13 18.80
CA TRP A 226 11.03 12.99 19.56
C TRP A 226 10.46 14.42 19.56
N HIS A 227 10.17 14.96 20.74
CA HIS A 227 9.61 16.32 20.95
C HIS A 227 8.30 16.65 20.20
N ALA A 228 7.47 15.69 19.88
CA ALA A 228 6.17 15.87 19.20
C ALA A 228 6.22 16.63 17.84
N GLU A 229 7.39 17.08 17.40
CA GLU A 229 7.58 17.77 16.15
C GLU A 229 7.99 16.78 15.07
N GLY A 230 7.04 16.53 14.15
CA GLY A 230 7.16 15.49 13.16
C GLY A 230 8.37 15.60 12.25
N GLN A 231 9.35 14.74 12.40
CA GLN A 231 10.25 14.34 11.32
C GLN A 231 9.64 13.22 10.46
N GLY A 232 8.36 12.95 10.62
CA GLY A 232 7.67 11.87 9.94
C GLY A 232 7.30 12.11 8.47
N GLY A 233 7.58 13.29 7.91
CA GLY A 233 7.22 13.63 6.54
C GLY A 233 8.07 12.95 5.46
N VAL A 234 9.31 12.63 5.75
CA VAL A 234 10.30 12.20 4.74
C VAL A 234 10.05 10.78 4.22
N VAL A 235 9.47 9.88 5.03
CA VAL A 235 9.29 8.47 4.63
C VAL A 235 8.09 8.27 3.71
N VAL A 236 7.11 9.15 3.77
CA VAL A 236 5.89 9.02 2.95
C VAL A 236 6.06 9.64 1.57
N GLU A 237 6.87 10.69 1.41
CA GLU A 237 7.18 11.28 0.11
C GLU A 237 7.85 10.31 -0.87
N VAL A 238 8.58 9.32 -0.38
CA VAL A 238 9.25 8.31 -1.23
C VAL A 238 8.28 7.27 -1.79
N LEU A 239 7.09 7.08 -1.19
CA LEU A 239 6.12 6.06 -1.60
C LEU A 239 5.00 6.56 -2.50
N VAL A 240 4.75 7.86 -2.50
CA VAL A 240 3.78 8.50 -3.40
C VAL A 240 4.56 9.17 -4.51
N GLY A 241 5.10 8.39 -5.42
CA GLY A 241 5.64 8.91 -6.69
C GLY A 241 4.53 9.67 -7.42
N ASP A 242 4.89 10.79 -8.01
CA ASP A 242 3.99 11.64 -8.81
C ASP A 242 3.26 10.78 -9.85
N PRO A 243 1.91 10.71 -9.86
CA PRO A 243 1.15 9.94 -10.84
C PRO A 243 1.28 10.49 -12.27
N ALA A 244 2.05 11.58 -12.49
CA ALA A 244 2.26 12.20 -13.80
C ALA A 244 3.46 11.63 -14.59
N GLU A 245 4.25 10.67 -14.07
CA GLU A 245 5.43 10.12 -14.75
C GLU A 245 5.27 8.67 -15.27
N HIS A 246 4.05 8.22 -15.60
CA HIS A 246 3.87 6.93 -16.28
C HIS A 246 2.81 6.99 -17.36
#